data_500d0d1996729e16abc2ccd8c5c0a890
#
_entry.id   500d0d1996729e16abc2ccd8c5c0a890
#
_cell.length_a   1.000
_cell.length_b   1.000
_cell.length_c   1.000
_cell.angle_alpha   90.00
_cell.angle_beta   90.00
_cell.angle_gamma   90.00
#
_symmetry.space_group_name_H-M   'P 1'
#
loop_
_entity.id
_entity.type
_entity.pdbx_description
1 polymer ?
#
loop_
_entity_poly.entity_id
_entity_poly.type
_entity_poly.pdbx_seq_one_letter_code
_entity_poly.pdbx_strand_id
1 'polypeptide(L)'
;MRGRGPLEMMIPQGVFDPEAERLTVFGLYNGENRMLRIGLGDLYDPSRWEYGRLDFLEGYQLESPCRLTDTTFLTIGHTVESFSPFSILDPGGERVTPLDFRFPEPPLDLPALQQAIFWTGWLHRHPQRSRFLYSSQNFRYLLVFDVTEDGRVEVVRRLYDKMPEAHPSGDPGHQFDMDDSCPHGFFPLAVDDRFIYVGYMQDTYGEQRERVRAGDLRQLFPSRINVYDWDGNFVRRLVLDRPVGPMVVHDGRLIAWSVDPETAEEMLVSYTL
;
A
#
# COMPACT_ATOMS: atom_id res chain seq x y z
N MET A 1 2.33 23.52 -20.72
CA MET A 1 2.77 22.13 -20.98
C MET A 1 3.81 21.81 -19.91
N ARG A 2 3.52 20.90 -18.99
CA ARG A 2 4.56 20.34 -18.11
C ARG A 2 5.45 19.49 -19.01
N GLY A 3 6.75 19.81 -19.09
CA GLY A 3 7.72 19.03 -19.84
C GLY A 3 7.81 17.66 -19.22
N ARG A 4 7.66 16.61 -20.02
CA ARG A 4 7.95 15.25 -19.58
C ARG A 4 9.47 15.13 -19.46
N GLY A 5 9.99 15.33 -18.25
CA GLY A 5 11.39 15.09 -17.96
C GLY A 5 11.72 13.60 -18.12
N PRO A 6 12.98 13.23 -18.40
CA PRO A 6 13.38 11.81 -18.55
C PRO A 6 13.21 10.98 -17.29
N LEU A 7 12.78 11.57 -16.18
CA LEU A 7 12.64 10.97 -14.86
C LEU A 7 11.19 10.96 -14.34
N GLU A 8 10.21 11.37 -15.14
CA GLU A 8 8.82 11.35 -14.71
C GLU A 8 8.26 9.92 -14.76
N MET A 9 8.31 9.24 -13.63
CA MET A 9 7.57 7.99 -13.43
C MET A 9 6.14 8.29 -13.00
N MET A 10 5.17 7.60 -13.61
CA MET A 10 3.81 7.57 -13.11
C MET A 10 3.68 6.50 -12.03
N ILE A 11 2.93 6.81 -10.96
CA ILE A 11 2.64 5.89 -9.85
C ILE A 11 3.93 5.30 -9.27
N PRO A 12 4.91 6.13 -8.87
CA PRO A 12 6.16 5.62 -8.31
C PRO A 12 5.92 4.95 -6.95
N GLN A 13 6.50 3.78 -6.77
CA GLN A 13 6.44 3.01 -5.54
C GLN A 13 7.86 2.70 -5.07
N GLY A 14 8.23 3.21 -3.90
CA GLY A 14 9.57 3.11 -3.37
C GLY A 14 9.72 2.00 -2.34
N VAL A 15 10.81 1.25 -2.44
CA VAL A 15 11.26 0.27 -1.43
C VAL A 15 12.63 0.70 -0.94
N PHE A 16 12.73 1.04 0.33
CA PHE A 16 14.00 1.40 0.94
C PHE A 16 14.67 0.18 1.59
N ASP A 17 15.95 0.01 1.30
CA ASP A 17 16.83 -0.97 1.90
C ASP A 17 17.79 -0.25 2.86
N PRO A 18 17.59 -0.33 4.18
CA PRO A 18 18.43 0.38 5.13
C PRO A 18 19.84 -0.21 5.26
N GLU A 19 20.03 -1.50 4.97
CA GLU A 19 21.35 -2.15 5.06
C GLU A 19 22.24 -1.77 3.87
N ALA A 20 21.66 -1.69 2.67
CA ALA A 20 22.35 -1.25 1.47
C ALA A 20 22.31 0.27 1.28
N GLU A 21 21.64 1.02 2.17
CA GLU A 21 21.39 2.46 2.04
C GLU A 21 20.87 2.83 0.64
N ARG A 22 19.90 2.05 0.15
CA ARG A 22 19.44 2.15 -1.23
C ARG A 22 17.93 2.21 -1.33
N LEU A 23 17.43 3.15 -2.13
CA LEU A 23 16.05 3.26 -2.54
C LEU A 23 15.88 2.60 -3.92
N THR A 24 14.96 1.63 -4.03
CA THR A 24 14.51 1.08 -5.29
C THR A 24 13.10 1.63 -5.58
N VAL A 25 12.92 2.27 -6.72
CA VAL A 25 11.64 2.82 -7.15
C VAL A 25 11.14 2.05 -8.36
N PHE A 26 9.92 1.57 -8.28
CA PHE A 26 9.20 0.98 -9.40
C PHE A 26 8.15 1.97 -9.90
N GLY A 27 7.90 2.00 -11.20
CA GLY A 27 6.89 2.87 -11.78
C GLY A 27 6.76 2.71 -13.28
N LEU A 28 5.79 3.41 -13.85
CA LEU A 28 5.54 3.44 -15.28
C LEU A 28 6.19 4.67 -15.91
N TYR A 29 6.96 4.47 -16.96
CA TYR A 29 7.47 5.55 -17.80
C TYR A 29 6.99 5.32 -19.24
N ASN A 30 6.17 6.23 -19.75
CA ASN A 30 5.52 6.09 -21.07
C ASN A 30 4.76 4.76 -21.26
N GLY A 31 4.15 4.22 -20.18
CA GLY A 31 3.44 2.93 -20.23
C GLY A 31 4.32 1.70 -20.07
N GLU A 32 5.65 1.86 -19.96
CA GLU A 32 6.60 0.76 -19.72
C GLU A 32 6.97 0.65 -18.25
N ASN A 33 7.03 -0.56 -17.72
CA ASN A 33 7.52 -0.80 -16.37
C ASN A 33 9.02 -0.49 -16.27
N ARG A 34 9.38 0.29 -15.28
CA ARG A 34 10.75 0.74 -15.02
C ARG A 34 11.11 0.53 -13.55
N MET A 35 12.39 0.31 -13.34
CA MET A 35 12.99 0.26 -12.02
C MET A 35 14.14 1.27 -11.97
N LEU A 36 14.21 2.00 -10.86
CA LEU A 36 15.25 2.96 -10.57
C LEU A 36 15.89 2.59 -9.24
N ARG A 37 17.21 2.49 -9.18
CA ARG A 37 17.96 2.28 -7.95
C ARG A 37 18.79 3.52 -7.64
N ILE A 38 18.70 4.00 -6.41
CA ILE A 38 19.34 5.22 -5.95
C ILE A 38 20.05 4.91 -4.64
N GLY A 39 21.37 5.07 -4.61
CA GLY A 39 22.11 5.10 -3.33
C GLY A 39 21.71 6.31 -2.51
N LEU A 40 21.63 6.19 -1.20
CA LEU A 40 21.21 7.30 -0.32
C LEU A 40 22.17 8.50 -0.46
N GLY A 41 23.47 8.26 -0.65
CA GLY A 41 24.47 9.30 -0.93
C GLY A 41 24.33 9.97 -2.29
N ASP A 42 23.59 9.37 -3.22
CA ASP A 42 23.44 9.83 -4.61
C ASP A 42 22.04 10.43 -4.88
N LEU A 43 21.22 10.67 -3.84
CA LEU A 43 19.85 11.19 -3.97
C LEU A 43 19.75 12.48 -4.80
N TYR A 44 20.75 13.33 -4.73
CA TYR A 44 20.79 14.62 -5.43
C TYR A 44 21.66 14.60 -6.71
N ASP A 45 22.16 13.43 -7.11
CA ASP A 45 22.96 13.27 -8.34
C ASP A 45 22.33 12.24 -9.29
N PRO A 46 21.38 12.67 -10.16
CA PRO A 46 20.69 11.77 -11.09
C PRO A 46 21.62 11.05 -12.07
N SER A 47 22.86 11.51 -12.27
CA SER A 47 23.83 10.85 -13.15
C SER A 47 24.34 9.52 -12.61
N ARG A 48 24.14 9.29 -11.30
CA ARG A 48 24.54 8.06 -10.59
C ARG A 48 23.39 7.09 -10.35
N TRP A 49 22.19 7.44 -10.78
CA TRP A 49 21.03 6.58 -10.62
C TRP A 49 21.05 5.46 -11.64
N GLU A 50 20.79 4.24 -11.18
CA GLU A 50 20.76 3.05 -12.04
C GLU A 50 19.33 2.86 -12.57
N TYR A 51 19.19 2.86 -13.90
CA TYR A 51 17.91 2.65 -14.57
C TYR A 51 17.83 1.23 -15.13
N GLY A 52 16.73 0.54 -14.85
CA GLY A 52 16.40 -0.75 -15.43
C GLY A 52 15.07 -0.73 -16.14
N ARG A 53 14.98 -1.42 -17.28
CA ARG A 53 13.72 -1.78 -17.93
C ARG A 53 13.25 -3.10 -17.36
N LEU A 54 11.93 -3.24 -17.22
CA LEU A 54 11.29 -4.46 -16.78
C LEU A 54 10.35 -4.96 -17.91
N ASP A 55 10.95 -5.20 -19.09
CA ASP A 55 10.19 -5.54 -20.31
C ASP A 55 9.41 -6.87 -20.16
N PHE A 56 9.88 -7.77 -19.29
CA PHE A 56 9.16 -8.99 -18.93
C PHE A 56 7.85 -8.75 -18.15
N LEU A 57 7.59 -7.50 -17.73
CA LEU A 57 6.33 -7.07 -17.12
C LEU A 57 5.37 -6.44 -18.12
N GLU A 58 5.54 -6.69 -19.43
CA GLU A 58 4.61 -6.16 -20.43
C GLU A 58 3.16 -6.59 -20.11
N GLY A 59 2.26 -5.61 -20.01
CA GLY A 59 0.87 -5.83 -19.65
C GLY A 59 0.61 -6.20 -18.17
N TYR A 60 1.66 -6.30 -17.35
CA TYR A 60 1.54 -6.55 -15.91
C TYR A 60 1.61 -5.23 -15.13
N GLN A 61 0.61 -4.97 -14.29
CA GLN A 61 0.64 -3.87 -13.34
C GLN A 61 1.15 -4.37 -11.99
N LEU A 62 2.16 -3.68 -11.49
CA LEU A 62 2.82 -3.99 -10.25
C LEU A 62 2.37 -2.98 -9.19
N GLU A 63 1.89 -3.49 -8.06
CA GLU A 63 1.41 -2.68 -6.94
C GLU A 63 2.09 -3.07 -5.65
N SER A 64 2.37 -2.06 -4.83
CA SER A 64 2.88 -2.19 -3.47
C SER A 64 4.06 -3.17 -3.33
N PRO A 65 5.16 -3.00 -4.11
CA PRO A 65 6.33 -3.84 -3.98
C PRO A 65 6.93 -3.72 -2.57
N CYS A 66 7.36 -4.83 -2.01
CA CYS A 66 7.98 -4.92 -0.70
C CYS A 66 9.19 -5.86 -0.77
N ARG A 67 10.32 -5.50 -0.19
CA ARG A 67 11.53 -6.34 -0.22
C ARG A 67 11.25 -7.73 0.36
N LEU A 68 11.52 -8.78 -0.39
CA LEU A 68 11.46 -10.17 0.08
C LEU A 68 12.87 -10.67 0.45
N THR A 69 13.82 -10.53 -0.47
CA THR A 69 15.25 -10.79 -0.28
C THR A 69 16.05 -9.59 -0.78
N ASP A 70 17.37 -9.71 -0.85
CA ASP A 70 18.24 -8.64 -1.37
C ASP A 70 17.99 -8.32 -2.85
N THR A 71 17.46 -9.28 -3.60
CA THR A 71 17.27 -9.16 -5.06
C THR A 71 15.83 -9.34 -5.51
N THR A 72 14.95 -9.84 -4.65
CA THR A 72 13.56 -10.14 -5.00
C THR A 72 12.57 -9.33 -4.15
N PHE A 73 11.38 -9.14 -4.70
CA PHE A 73 10.32 -8.36 -4.07
C PHE A 73 9.02 -9.15 -4.05
N LEU A 74 8.28 -9.04 -2.95
CA LEU A 74 6.89 -9.43 -2.88
C LEU A 74 6.05 -8.27 -3.42
N THR A 75 5.06 -8.54 -4.24
CA THR A 75 4.19 -7.54 -4.84
C THR A 75 2.77 -8.06 -4.97
N ILE A 76 1.81 -7.16 -5.03
CA ILE A 76 0.48 -7.41 -5.57
C ILE A 76 0.58 -7.13 -7.08
N GLY A 77 -0.10 -7.93 -7.91
CA GLY A 77 -0.01 -7.65 -9.32
C GLY A 77 -1.10 -8.32 -10.14
N HIS A 78 -1.35 -7.74 -11.29
CA HIS A 78 -2.37 -8.22 -12.20
C HIS A 78 -2.04 -7.90 -13.65
N THR A 79 -2.65 -8.66 -14.54
CA THR A 79 -2.84 -8.32 -15.95
C THR A 79 -4.33 -8.04 -16.21
N VAL A 80 -4.69 -7.70 -17.43
CA VAL A 80 -6.11 -7.57 -17.79
C VAL A 80 -6.86 -8.90 -17.61
N GLU A 81 -6.16 -10.02 -17.75
CA GLU A 81 -6.77 -11.37 -17.76
C GLU A 81 -6.58 -12.14 -16.45
N SER A 82 -5.62 -11.73 -15.62
CA SER A 82 -5.28 -12.45 -14.39
C SER A 82 -5.00 -11.54 -13.22
N PHE A 83 -5.44 -11.93 -12.03
CA PHE A 83 -5.13 -11.31 -10.76
C PHE A 83 -4.42 -12.32 -9.86
N SER A 84 -3.25 -11.94 -9.35
CA SER A 84 -2.54 -12.69 -8.32
C SER A 84 -2.42 -11.82 -7.07
N PRO A 85 -3.03 -12.24 -5.95
CA PRO A 85 -2.91 -11.50 -4.69
C PRO A 85 -1.48 -11.20 -4.30
N PHE A 86 -0.59 -12.18 -4.45
CA PHE A 86 0.83 -12.01 -4.18
C PHE A 86 1.67 -12.70 -5.26
N SER A 87 2.74 -12.03 -5.65
CA SER A 87 3.72 -12.56 -6.60
C SER A 87 5.14 -12.21 -6.15
N ILE A 88 6.10 -13.07 -6.45
CA ILE A 88 7.51 -12.76 -6.30
C ILE A 88 7.99 -12.15 -7.61
N LEU A 89 8.47 -10.92 -7.54
CA LEU A 89 9.17 -10.22 -8.61
C LEU A 89 10.67 -10.45 -8.46
N ASP A 90 11.28 -11.02 -9.46
CA ASP A 90 12.73 -11.24 -9.58
C ASP A 90 13.27 -10.45 -10.78
N PRO A 91 13.73 -9.19 -10.60
CA PRO A 91 14.25 -8.40 -11.70
C PRO A 91 15.52 -8.97 -12.33
N GLY A 92 16.35 -9.67 -11.55
CA GLY A 92 17.59 -10.28 -12.04
C GLY A 92 17.34 -11.53 -12.89
N GLY A 93 16.29 -12.30 -12.56
CA GLY A 93 15.85 -13.46 -13.33
C GLY A 93 14.77 -13.13 -14.36
N GLU A 94 14.42 -11.85 -14.54
CA GLU A 94 13.38 -11.38 -15.46
C GLU A 94 12.07 -12.17 -15.33
N ARG A 95 11.60 -12.36 -14.08
CA ARG A 95 10.49 -13.26 -13.79
C ARG A 95 9.53 -12.70 -12.74
N VAL A 96 8.23 -12.99 -12.93
CA VAL A 96 7.18 -12.88 -11.92
C VAL A 96 6.62 -14.28 -11.66
N THR A 97 6.59 -14.65 -10.38
CA THR A 97 6.08 -15.96 -9.95
C THR A 97 4.89 -15.73 -9.02
N PRO A 98 3.65 -16.02 -9.46
CA PRO A 98 2.48 -15.99 -8.58
C PRO A 98 2.64 -16.96 -7.42
N LEU A 99 2.23 -16.53 -6.22
CA LEU A 99 2.16 -17.41 -5.05
C LEU A 99 0.79 -18.09 -4.98
N ASP A 100 0.76 -19.29 -4.43
CA ASP A 100 -0.50 -20.02 -4.22
C ASP A 100 -1.22 -19.45 -2.99
N PHE A 101 -1.90 -18.34 -3.21
CA PHE A 101 -2.74 -17.67 -2.24
C PHE A 101 -3.96 -17.06 -2.92
N ARG A 102 -5.09 -17.06 -2.20
CA ARG A 102 -6.32 -16.41 -2.65
C ARG A 102 -6.93 -15.59 -1.53
N PHE A 103 -7.38 -14.39 -1.87
CA PHE A 103 -8.27 -13.64 -1.02
C PHE A 103 -9.66 -14.32 -0.95
N PRO A 104 -10.48 -14.01 0.05
CA PRO A 104 -11.89 -14.36 0.03
C PRO A 104 -12.57 -13.86 -1.26
N GLU A 105 -13.60 -14.54 -1.71
CA GLU A 105 -14.34 -14.11 -2.90
C GLU A 105 -15.00 -12.76 -2.65
N PRO A 106 -14.89 -11.81 -3.60
CA PRO A 106 -15.67 -10.56 -3.56
C PRO A 106 -17.17 -10.86 -3.59
N PRO A 107 -18.01 -9.91 -3.13
CA PRO A 107 -19.48 -10.08 -3.15
C PRO A 107 -20.09 -10.10 -4.56
N LEU A 108 -19.29 -9.75 -5.57
CA LEU A 108 -19.65 -9.73 -6.99
C LEU A 108 -18.71 -10.61 -7.79
N ASP A 109 -19.22 -11.21 -8.87
CA ASP A 109 -18.38 -11.86 -9.87
C ASP A 109 -17.65 -10.79 -10.69
N LEU A 110 -16.39 -10.58 -10.38
CA LEU A 110 -15.58 -9.51 -10.95
C LEU A 110 -14.50 -10.08 -11.88
N PRO A 111 -14.32 -9.52 -13.09
CA PRO A 111 -13.16 -9.81 -13.92
C PRO A 111 -11.83 -9.51 -13.19
N ALA A 112 -10.74 -10.11 -13.65
CA ALA A 112 -9.42 -10.04 -12.98
C ALA A 112 -8.97 -8.60 -12.65
N LEU A 113 -9.09 -7.68 -13.59
CA LEU A 113 -8.77 -6.26 -13.36
C LEU A 113 -9.62 -5.65 -12.25
N GLN A 114 -10.91 -5.95 -12.21
CA GLN A 114 -11.81 -5.41 -11.18
C GLN A 114 -11.60 -6.10 -9.83
N GLN A 115 -11.20 -7.37 -9.81
CA GLN A 115 -10.74 -8.02 -8.59
C GLN A 115 -9.48 -7.34 -8.04
N ALA A 116 -8.53 -6.97 -8.90
CA ALA A 116 -7.35 -6.22 -8.50
C ALA A 116 -7.72 -4.87 -7.88
N ILE A 117 -8.63 -4.12 -8.51
CA ILE A 117 -9.13 -2.85 -7.97
C ILE A 117 -9.83 -3.07 -6.63
N PHE A 118 -10.66 -4.10 -6.49
CA PHE A 118 -11.34 -4.44 -5.23
C PHE A 118 -10.34 -4.73 -4.10
N TRP A 119 -9.25 -5.43 -4.43
CA TRP A 119 -8.19 -5.83 -3.50
C TRP A 119 -6.98 -4.88 -3.52
N THR A 120 -7.12 -3.66 -4.08
CA THR A 120 -6.05 -2.66 -3.98
C THR A 120 -5.65 -2.43 -2.52
N GLY A 121 -4.34 -2.41 -2.26
CA GLY A 121 -3.85 -2.30 -0.90
C GLY A 121 -2.34 -2.11 -0.81
N TRP A 122 -1.83 -2.19 0.39
CA TRP A 122 -0.42 -1.99 0.68
C TRP A 122 0.20 -3.21 1.33
N LEU A 123 1.45 -3.47 0.95
CA LEU A 123 2.31 -4.46 1.58
C LEU A 123 3.37 -3.75 2.44
N HIS A 124 3.57 -4.28 3.63
CA HIS A 124 4.67 -3.91 4.50
C HIS A 124 5.38 -5.18 4.98
N ARG A 125 6.69 -5.09 5.14
CA ARG A 125 7.50 -6.17 5.67
C ARG A 125 7.90 -5.86 7.11
N HIS A 126 7.93 -6.88 7.95
CA HIS A 126 8.62 -6.81 9.23
C HIS A 126 10.11 -6.52 9.00
N PRO A 127 10.72 -5.54 9.70
CA PRO A 127 12.11 -5.14 9.44
C PRO A 127 13.12 -6.29 9.50
N GLN A 128 12.91 -7.29 10.36
CA GLN A 128 13.88 -8.34 10.65
C GLN A 128 13.43 -9.77 10.31
N ARG A 129 12.17 -9.98 9.87
CA ARG A 129 11.60 -11.31 9.62
C ARG A 129 10.98 -11.40 8.23
N SER A 130 10.83 -12.63 7.72
CA SER A 130 10.05 -12.89 6.50
C SER A 130 8.54 -12.88 6.78
N ARG A 131 8.09 -11.89 7.53
CA ARG A 131 6.68 -11.66 7.90
C ARG A 131 6.19 -10.38 7.24
N PHE A 132 4.98 -10.43 6.73
CA PHE A 132 4.39 -9.38 5.93
C PHE A 132 3.02 -8.99 6.46
N LEU A 133 2.65 -7.77 6.20
CA LEU A 133 1.33 -7.22 6.37
C LEU A 133 0.78 -6.81 5.02
N TYR A 134 -0.42 -7.26 4.70
CA TYR A 134 -1.25 -6.68 3.67
C TYR A 134 -2.43 -5.94 4.30
N SER A 135 -2.76 -4.78 3.77
CA SER A 135 -3.93 -3.99 4.17
C SER A 135 -4.71 -3.55 2.95
N SER A 136 -6.01 -3.86 2.89
CA SER A 136 -6.87 -3.32 1.83
C SER A 136 -7.10 -1.83 2.01
N GLN A 137 -7.04 -1.10 0.91
CA GLN A 137 -7.39 0.32 0.83
C GLN A 137 -8.90 0.52 0.91
N ASN A 138 -9.66 -0.38 0.31
CA ASN A 138 -11.08 -0.18 0.06
C ASN A 138 -11.97 -0.55 1.25
N PHE A 139 -11.53 -1.44 2.14
CA PHE A 139 -12.31 -1.87 3.30
C PHE A 139 -11.42 -2.41 4.41
N ARG A 140 -11.97 -2.60 5.61
CA ARG A 140 -11.22 -3.05 6.78
C ARG A 140 -10.83 -4.50 6.67
N TYR A 141 -9.68 -4.75 6.03
CA TYR A 141 -9.06 -6.06 5.93
C TYR A 141 -7.55 -5.93 6.14
N LEU A 142 -7.06 -6.65 7.14
CA LEU A 142 -5.64 -6.82 7.40
C LEU A 142 -5.29 -8.29 7.34
N LEU A 143 -4.16 -8.61 6.75
CA LEU A 143 -3.61 -9.95 6.70
C LEU A 143 -2.15 -9.91 7.14
N VAL A 144 -1.82 -10.60 8.22
CA VAL A 144 -0.45 -10.88 8.65
C VAL A 144 -0.10 -12.28 8.19
N PHE A 145 1.02 -12.43 7.50
CA PHE A 145 1.42 -13.71 6.91
C PHE A 145 2.94 -13.81 6.79
N ASP A 146 3.41 -15.04 6.70
CA ASP A 146 4.81 -15.36 6.41
C ASP A 146 4.93 -15.87 4.97
N VAL A 147 6.06 -15.60 4.33
CA VAL A 147 6.43 -16.22 3.06
C VAL A 147 7.58 -17.16 3.33
N THR A 148 7.36 -18.45 3.09
CA THR A 148 8.35 -19.51 3.32
C THR A 148 9.41 -19.51 2.21
N GLU A 149 10.54 -20.18 2.42
CA GLU A 149 11.62 -20.29 1.44
C GLU A 149 11.18 -20.97 0.13
N ASP A 150 10.22 -21.88 0.20
CA ASP A 150 9.61 -22.54 -0.98
C ASP A 150 8.46 -21.71 -1.60
N GLY A 151 8.26 -20.47 -1.16
CA GLY A 151 7.31 -19.53 -1.76
C GLY A 151 5.85 -19.76 -1.35
N ARG A 152 5.57 -20.46 -0.25
CA ARG A 152 4.19 -20.59 0.27
C ARG A 152 3.84 -19.42 1.17
N VAL A 153 2.57 -19.06 1.17
CA VAL A 153 1.98 -18.06 2.06
C VAL A 153 1.36 -18.75 3.26
N GLU A 154 1.92 -18.52 4.43
CA GLU A 154 1.41 -19.03 5.71
C GLU A 154 0.71 -17.91 6.48
N VAL A 155 -0.61 -18.00 6.58
CA VAL A 155 -1.43 -16.99 7.25
C VAL A 155 -1.25 -17.06 8.77
N VAL A 156 -0.74 -15.99 9.36
CA VAL A 156 -0.64 -15.82 10.81
C VAL A 156 -1.97 -15.30 11.37
N ARG A 157 -2.51 -14.25 10.78
CA ARG A 157 -3.76 -13.64 11.23
C ARG A 157 -4.52 -12.95 10.09
N ARG A 158 -5.84 -13.11 10.10
CA ARG A 158 -6.75 -12.28 9.30
C ARG A 158 -7.59 -11.45 10.25
N LEU A 159 -7.61 -10.15 10.02
CA LEU A 159 -8.44 -9.20 10.77
C LEU A 159 -9.35 -8.49 9.77
N TYR A 160 -10.62 -8.75 9.86
CA TYR A 160 -11.65 -8.04 9.12
C TYR A 160 -13.01 -8.18 9.85
N ASP A 161 -13.82 -7.15 9.75
CA ASP A 161 -15.15 -7.15 10.40
C ASP A 161 -16.13 -8.05 9.62
N LYS A 162 -16.29 -7.75 8.35
CA LYS A 162 -17.06 -8.54 7.38
C LYS A 162 -16.59 -8.19 5.97
N MET A 163 -16.86 -9.07 5.00
CA MET A 163 -16.72 -8.71 3.60
C MET A 163 -17.64 -7.53 3.30
N PRO A 164 -17.15 -6.47 2.63
CA PRO A 164 -17.97 -5.31 2.31
C PRO A 164 -19.11 -5.70 1.37
N GLU A 165 -20.20 -5.00 1.46
CA GLU A 165 -21.22 -5.03 0.43
C GLU A 165 -20.80 -4.11 -0.71
N ALA A 166 -20.95 -4.59 -1.93
CA ALA A 166 -20.69 -3.83 -3.14
C ALA A 166 -21.78 -4.13 -4.17
N HIS A 167 -22.02 -3.21 -5.06
CA HIS A 167 -23.05 -3.33 -6.09
C HIS A 167 -22.49 -2.87 -7.44
N PRO A 168 -23.08 -3.29 -8.57
CA PRO A 168 -22.68 -2.83 -9.88
C PRO A 168 -22.72 -1.30 -9.95
N SER A 169 -21.64 -0.70 -10.47
CA SER A 169 -21.57 0.75 -10.61
C SER A 169 -22.43 1.23 -11.77
N GLY A 170 -23.00 2.44 -11.60
CA GLY A 170 -23.63 3.17 -12.69
C GLY A 170 -22.62 3.91 -13.60
N ASP A 171 -21.35 3.98 -13.21
CA ASP A 171 -20.27 4.62 -13.99
C ASP A 171 -19.64 3.61 -14.96
N PRO A 172 -19.61 3.89 -16.29
CA PRO A 172 -18.95 3.01 -17.26
C PRO A 172 -17.47 2.74 -17.01
N GLY A 173 -16.79 3.62 -16.27
CA GLY A 173 -15.37 3.46 -15.89
C GLY A 173 -15.15 2.52 -14.69
N HIS A 174 -16.20 2.22 -13.92
CA HIS A 174 -16.15 1.37 -12.75
C HIS A 174 -17.16 0.23 -12.87
N GLN A 175 -16.80 -0.98 -12.48
CA GLN A 175 -17.74 -2.09 -12.51
C GLN A 175 -18.48 -2.30 -11.19
N PHE A 176 -18.01 -1.71 -10.12
CA PHE A 176 -18.65 -1.78 -8.81
C PHE A 176 -18.46 -0.48 -8.02
N ASP A 177 -19.39 -0.23 -7.12
CA ASP A 177 -19.32 0.76 -6.06
C ASP A 177 -19.44 0.06 -4.71
N MET A 178 -18.68 0.54 -3.72
CA MET A 178 -18.82 0.09 -2.34
C MET A 178 -20.12 0.66 -1.76
N ASP A 179 -20.84 -0.16 -1.01
CA ASP A 179 -22.05 0.30 -0.32
C ASP A 179 -21.75 1.45 0.64
N ASP A 180 -22.70 2.38 0.76
CA ASP A 180 -22.56 3.56 1.62
C ASP A 180 -22.33 3.22 3.09
N SER A 181 -22.78 2.07 3.56
CA SER A 181 -22.57 1.57 4.91
C SER A 181 -21.18 0.95 5.13
N CYS A 182 -20.40 0.73 4.05
CA CYS A 182 -19.09 0.11 4.14
C CYS A 182 -18.10 1.05 4.82
N PRO A 183 -17.42 0.61 5.89
CA PRO A 183 -16.32 1.38 6.49
C PRO A 183 -15.13 1.45 5.57
N HIS A 184 -14.44 2.59 5.54
CA HIS A 184 -13.19 2.74 4.81
C HIS A 184 -12.12 1.77 5.27
N GLY A 185 -11.20 1.45 4.36
CA GLY A 185 -10.03 0.64 4.62
C GLY A 185 -9.06 1.27 5.62
N PHE A 186 -8.00 0.55 5.89
CA PHE A 186 -6.98 0.95 6.85
C PHE A 186 -5.86 1.74 6.16
N PHE A 187 -5.84 3.05 6.38
CA PHE A 187 -4.82 3.94 5.85
C PHE A 187 -4.70 5.19 6.74
N PRO A 188 -3.51 5.74 6.97
CA PRO A 188 -2.18 5.27 6.55
C PRO A 188 -1.67 4.10 7.39
N LEU A 189 -0.54 3.51 6.96
CA LEU A 189 0.15 2.45 7.69
C LEU A 189 1.61 2.81 7.95
N ALA A 190 2.11 2.33 9.07
CA ALA A 190 3.53 2.29 9.39
C ALA A 190 3.83 1.02 10.19
N VAL A 191 5.06 0.58 10.17
CA VAL A 191 5.52 -0.58 10.92
C VAL A 191 6.88 -0.33 11.55
N ASP A 192 7.12 -0.97 12.70
CA ASP A 192 8.45 -1.14 13.28
C ASP A 192 8.70 -2.62 13.59
N ASP A 193 9.77 -2.94 14.31
CA ASP A 193 10.14 -4.30 14.67
C ASP A 193 9.17 -4.95 15.69
N ARG A 194 8.32 -4.18 16.35
CA ARG A 194 7.41 -4.62 17.41
C ARG A 194 5.95 -4.52 17.01
N PHE A 195 5.59 -3.47 16.25
CA PHE A 195 4.20 -3.10 16.06
C PHE A 195 3.85 -2.71 14.64
N ILE A 196 2.58 -2.84 14.35
CA ILE A 196 1.87 -2.40 13.17
C ILE A 196 0.96 -1.24 13.58
N TYR A 197 1.11 -0.09 12.95
CA TYR A 197 0.34 1.13 13.21
C TYR A 197 -0.60 1.37 12.04
N VAL A 198 -1.90 1.37 12.30
CA VAL A 198 -2.94 1.38 11.26
C VAL A 198 -3.88 2.54 11.48
N GLY A 199 -3.94 3.44 10.54
CA GLY A 199 -4.92 4.51 10.53
C GLY A 199 -6.34 3.96 10.53
N TYR A 200 -7.19 4.48 11.41
CA TYR A 200 -8.54 4.00 11.61
C TYR A 200 -9.54 5.13 11.39
N MET A 201 -10.17 5.14 10.23
CA MET A 201 -11.30 6.02 9.94
C MET A 201 -12.58 5.42 10.54
N GLN A 202 -13.37 6.26 11.21
CA GLN A 202 -14.66 5.83 11.73
C GLN A 202 -15.78 5.86 10.68
N ASP A 203 -15.62 6.78 9.72
CA ASP A 203 -16.65 7.06 8.73
C ASP A 203 -16.81 5.91 7.74
N THR A 204 -18.01 5.84 7.20
CA THR A 204 -18.37 5.00 6.07
C THR A 204 -18.17 5.76 4.75
N TYR A 205 -18.26 5.04 3.63
CA TYR A 205 -18.20 5.65 2.29
C TYR A 205 -19.31 6.69 2.09
N GLY A 206 -20.51 6.43 2.58
CA GLY A 206 -21.63 7.36 2.50
C GLY A 206 -21.38 8.65 3.27
N GLU A 207 -20.94 8.54 4.53
CA GLU A 207 -20.63 9.70 5.37
C GLU A 207 -19.49 10.54 4.77
N GLN A 208 -18.46 9.90 4.22
CA GLN A 208 -17.37 10.62 3.57
C GLN A 208 -17.84 11.33 2.29
N ARG A 209 -18.68 10.67 1.46
CA ARG A 209 -19.26 11.30 0.26
C ARG A 209 -20.08 12.54 0.60
N GLU A 210 -20.88 12.48 1.66
CA GLU A 210 -21.67 13.63 2.11
C GLU A 210 -20.79 14.78 2.58
N ARG A 211 -19.71 14.49 3.32
CA ARG A 211 -18.74 15.51 3.74
C ARG A 211 -18.05 16.18 2.56
N VAL A 212 -17.59 15.39 1.59
CA VAL A 212 -16.96 15.92 0.37
C VAL A 212 -17.92 16.82 -0.40
N ARG A 213 -19.20 16.42 -0.54
CA ARG A 213 -20.25 17.25 -1.15
C ARG A 213 -20.51 18.55 -0.38
N ALA A 214 -20.38 18.51 0.93
CA ALA A 214 -20.50 19.70 1.79
C ALA A 214 -19.24 20.59 1.77
N GLY A 215 -18.18 20.18 1.06
CA GLY A 215 -16.90 20.88 1.05
C GLY A 215 -16.05 20.71 2.31
N ASP A 216 -16.43 19.75 3.18
CA ASP A 216 -15.64 19.43 4.37
C ASP A 216 -14.56 18.41 4.05
N LEU A 217 -13.37 18.89 3.70
CA LEU A 217 -12.21 18.08 3.37
C LEU A 217 -11.29 17.82 4.57
N ARG A 218 -11.63 18.36 5.75
CA ARG A 218 -10.77 18.36 6.95
C ARG A 218 -10.55 16.98 7.56
N GLN A 219 -11.37 15.99 7.22
CA GLN A 219 -11.33 14.64 7.80
C GLN A 219 -11.11 13.54 6.76
N LEU A 220 -10.36 13.82 5.71
CA LEU A 220 -9.97 12.81 4.72
C LEU A 220 -8.94 11.80 5.29
N PHE A 221 -8.36 12.11 6.45
CA PHE A 221 -7.37 11.28 7.13
C PHE A 221 -7.79 10.99 8.57
N PRO A 222 -7.39 9.84 9.12
CA PRO A 222 -7.71 9.49 10.49
C PRO A 222 -6.88 10.29 11.51
N SER A 223 -7.47 10.57 12.67
CA SER A 223 -6.76 11.00 13.89
C SER A 223 -6.61 9.84 14.89
N ARG A 224 -7.01 8.64 14.53
CA ARG A 224 -6.92 7.44 15.36
C ARG A 224 -6.06 6.40 14.70
N ILE A 225 -5.12 5.86 15.46
CA ILE A 225 -4.20 4.81 15.00
C ILE A 225 -4.40 3.59 15.89
N ASN A 226 -4.82 2.48 15.32
CA ASN A 226 -4.82 1.20 16.00
C ASN A 226 -3.41 0.61 15.95
N VAL A 227 -2.94 0.08 17.05
CA VAL A 227 -1.65 -0.57 17.15
C VAL A 227 -1.87 -2.05 17.38
N TYR A 228 -1.25 -2.87 16.55
CA TYR A 228 -1.27 -4.33 16.65
C TYR A 228 0.17 -4.84 16.80
N ASP A 229 0.35 -5.99 17.44
CA ASP A 229 1.60 -6.74 17.33
C ASP A 229 1.66 -7.51 15.98
N TRP A 230 2.81 -8.10 15.68
CA TRP A 230 2.99 -8.87 14.45
C TRP A 230 2.32 -10.26 14.44
N ASP A 231 1.66 -10.65 15.53
CA ASP A 231 0.75 -11.80 15.58
C ASP A 231 -0.70 -11.36 15.35
N GLY A 232 -0.92 -10.06 15.08
CA GLY A 232 -2.22 -9.48 14.79
C GLY A 232 -3.08 -9.24 16.03
N ASN A 233 -2.52 -9.24 17.23
CA ASN A 233 -3.27 -8.91 18.44
C ASN A 233 -3.32 -7.38 18.60
N PHE A 234 -4.52 -6.89 18.93
CA PHE A 234 -4.70 -5.46 19.25
C PHE A 234 -3.97 -5.13 20.56
N VAL A 235 -3.12 -4.11 20.53
CA VAL A 235 -2.33 -3.66 21.68
C VAL A 235 -2.94 -2.41 22.31
N ARG A 236 -3.15 -1.37 21.52
CA ARG A 236 -3.70 -0.10 21.98
C ARG A 236 -4.21 0.75 20.82
N ARG A 237 -4.89 1.85 21.15
CA ARG A 237 -5.26 2.90 20.20
C ARG A 237 -4.59 4.21 20.61
N LEU A 238 -3.95 4.85 19.65
CA LEU A 238 -3.50 6.22 19.78
C LEU A 238 -4.59 7.14 19.27
N VAL A 239 -4.82 8.24 19.99
CA VAL A 239 -5.71 9.32 19.58
C VAL A 239 -4.84 10.56 19.43
N LEU A 240 -4.71 11.04 18.21
CA LEU A 240 -3.89 12.18 17.87
C LEU A 240 -4.71 13.47 17.92
N ASP A 241 -4.04 14.58 18.14
CA ASP A 241 -4.68 15.90 18.19
C ASP A 241 -5.12 16.41 16.79
N ARG A 242 -4.63 15.76 15.72
CA ARG A 242 -4.97 16.09 14.34
C ARG A 242 -4.97 14.88 13.42
N PRO A 243 -5.64 14.97 12.25
CA PRO A 243 -5.61 13.94 11.22
C PRO A 243 -4.19 13.77 10.66
N VAL A 244 -3.82 12.52 10.33
CA VAL A 244 -2.51 12.20 9.76
C VAL A 244 -2.65 11.37 8.48
N GLY A 245 -1.91 11.75 7.46
CA GLY A 245 -1.73 11.02 6.22
C GLY A 245 -0.55 10.04 6.28
N PRO A 246 0.26 9.92 5.22
CA PRO A 246 1.41 9.02 5.22
C PRO A 246 2.29 9.19 6.45
N MET A 247 2.69 8.07 7.04
CA MET A 247 3.43 8.08 8.30
C MET A 247 4.55 7.03 8.30
N VAL A 248 5.52 7.25 9.18
CA VAL A 248 6.63 6.33 9.44
C VAL A 248 6.90 6.28 10.95
N VAL A 249 7.37 5.15 11.44
CA VAL A 249 7.86 5.02 12.82
C VAL A 249 9.38 4.87 12.80
N HIS A 250 10.05 5.71 13.58
CA HIS A 250 11.50 5.69 13.73
C HIS A 250 11.88 6.17 15.14
N ASP A 251 12.79 5.45 15.80
CA ASP A 251 13.32 5.77 17.13
C ASP A 251 12.23 6.10 18.18
N GLY A 252 11.18 5.28 18.24
CA GLY A 252 10.08 5.46 19.19
C GLY A 252 9.22 6.71 18.91
N ARG A 253 9.28 7.25 17.71
CA ARG A 253 8.47 8.38 17.24
C ARG A 253 7.64 8.00 16.04
N LEU A 254 6.39 8.42 16.05
CA LEU A 254 5.53 8.43 14.86
C LEU A 254 5.72 9.78 14.17
N ILE A 255 6.23 9.77 12.96
CA ILE A 255 6.38 10.96 12.11
C ILE A 255 5.34 10.84 10.99
N ALA A 256 4.52 11.86 10.81
CA ALA A 256 3.44 11.81 9.85
C ALA A 256 3.26 13.15 9.12
N TRP A 257 2.80 13.06 7.88
CA TRP A 257 2.26 14.20 7.17
C TRP A 257 0.87 14.52 7.71
N SER A 258 0.58 15.79 7.85
CA SER A 258 -0.70 16.29 8.34
C SER A 258 -1.07 17.58 7.61
N VAL A 259 -2.35 17.88 7.59
CA VAL A 259 -2.87 19.17 7.10
C VAL A 259 -3.57 19.85 8.27
N ASP A 260 -3.23 21.09 8.50
CA ASP A 260 -3.92 21.91 9.49
C ASP A 260 -5.38 22.10 9.07
N PRO A 261 -6.37 21.74 9.90
CA PRO A 261 -7.78 21.78 9.50
C PRO A 261 -8.34 23.22 9.34
N GLU A 262 -7.65 24.24 9.89
CA GLU A 262 -8.10 25.62 9.82
C GLU A 262 -7.44 26.40 8.69
N THR A 263 -6.12 26.21 8.50
CA THR A 263 -5.33 26.96 7.54
C THR A 263 -5.11 26.21 6.23
N ALA A 264 -5.37 24.89 6.19
CA ALA A 264 -5.02 23.97 5.12
C ALA A 264 -3.50 23.90 4.82
N GLU A 265 -2.65 24.31 5.78
CA GLU A 265 -1.21 24.20 5.65
C GLU A 265 -0.75 22.75 5.85
N GLU A 266 0.10 22.30 4.96
CA GLU A 266 0.77 21.00 5.06
C GLU A 266 1.94 21.07 6.04
N MET A 267 2.07 20.05 6.87
CA MET A 267 3.14 19.98 7.88
C MET A 267 3.59 18.55 8.16
N LEU A 268 4.80 18.41 8.69
CA LEU A 268 5.24 17.18 9.33
C LEU A 268 5.02 17.31 10.85
N VAL A 269 4.37 16.31 11.41
CA VAL A 269 4.13 16.21 12.86
C VAL A 269 4.85 14.99 13.42
N SER A 270 5.22 15.06 14.70
CA SER A 270 5.92 13.97 15.37
C SER A 270 5.36 13.73 16.76
N TYR A 271 5.05 12.47 17.06
CA TYR A 271 4.52 12.00 18.33
C TYR A 271 5.49 11.00 18.97
N THR A 272 5.72 11.12 20.27
CA THR A 272 6.45 10.08 21.03
C THR A 272 5.49 8.91 21.29
N LEU A 273 5.94 7.68 21.04
CA LEU A 273 5.16 6.43 21.14
C LEU A 273 5.26 5.77 22.53
#